data_c947cd587fca9d8a8101e80ccdfe007e
#
_entry.id   c947cd587fca9d8a8101e80ccdfe007e
#
_cell.length_a   1.000
_cell.length_b   1.000
_cell.length_c   1.000
_cell.angle_alpha   90.00
_cell.angle_beta   90.00
_cell.angle_gamma   90.00
#
_symmetry.space_group_name_H-M   'P 1'
#
loop_
_entity.id
_entity.type
_entity.pdbx_description
1 polymer ?
#
loop_
_entity_poly.entity_id
_entity_poly.type
_entity_poly.pdbx_seq_one_letter_code
_entity_poly.pdbx_strand_id
1 'polypeptide(L)'
;MNIIMLGAGYVGLVSGACFAEFGVNVTCVDPDEGKIQRLHDGIIPIYEPGLDDLVKKNVESGRLGFTTSLSKCVQKVDAIFIAVGTPTRRGDGHADLSYVYQAARDIANYLTEDHFTVVVTKSTVPIGTGREVEKIIRETNSKANFAVASNPEFLREGSAIGDFMRPDRVVFGTNNAKAAEVMKALYRPLYLLETPIVQTTLESSELTKYAGNAFLATKITFINEMADLCEKVGANVQDVARGIGLDGRIGKKFLHAGPGYGGSCFPKDTLALVKTAQSVGSPVRIVETVVDINNKRKQSMADRVIAAAGGSVKGKKVAVLGVSFKPNTDDMRDSVALDVIPALQAAGATVQAFDPVAMKEAERLLSDVKWMNDTYAALADASVAVILTEWNEFRSLDFARAQSLMASPILVDLRNIYNPNEMVNTGFSYTSIGR
;
A
#
# COMPACT_ATOMS: atom_id res chain seq x y z
N MET A 1 -20.19 -21.61 -2.64
CA MET A 1 -19.17 -21.40 -3.70
C MET A 1 -17.83 -21.80 -3.15
N ASN A 2 -17.01 -22.40 -3.99
CA ASN A 2 -15.64 -22.80 -3.64
C ASN A 2 -14.66 -21.98 -4.49
N ILE A 3 -13.71 -21.32 -3.86
CA ILE A 3 -12.69 -20.52 -4.59
C ILE A 3 -11.28 -20.85 -4.11
N ILE A 4 -10.32 -20.58 -4.98
CA ILE A 4 -8.89 -20.66 -4.68
C ILE A 4 -8.30 -19.25 -4.75
N MET A 5 -7.47 -18.90 -3.77
CA MET A 5 -6.57 -17.77 -3.81
C MET A 5 -5.15 -18.25 -4.06
N LEU A 6 -4.60 -18.00 -5.24
CA LEU A 6 -3.20 -18.27 -5.58
C LEU A 6 -2.32 -17.11 -5.14
N GLY A 7 -1.49 -17.37 -4.12
CA GLY A 7 -0.72 -16.41 -3.36
C GLY A 7 -1.35 -16.11 -2.00
N ALA A 8 -0.63 -16.41 -0.92
CA ALA A 8 -0.98 -16.08 0.46
C ALA A 8 -0.16 -14.88 0.97
N GLY A 9 0.09 -13.91 0.09
CA GLY A 9 0.62 -12.59 0.42
C GLY A 9 -0.51 -11.67 0.91
N TYR A 10 -0.21 -10.36 1.02
CA TYR A 10 -1.15 -9.38 1.57
C TYR A 10 -2.53 -9.43 0.89
N VAL A 11 -2.57 -9.24 -0.43
CA VAL A 11 -3.83 -9.23 -1.20
C VAL A 11 -4.59 -10.55 -1.11
N GLY A 12 -3.87 -11.67 -1.29
CA GLY A 12 -4.50 -13.00 -1.31
C GLY A 12 -5.04 -13.41 0.04
N LEU A 13 -4.27 -13.20 1.12
CA LEU A 13 -4.68 -13.61 2.46
C LEU A 13 -5.84 -12.75 2.98
N VAL A 14 -5.76 -11.42 2.84
CA VAL A 14 -6.85 -10.51 3.25
C VAL A 14 -8.11 -10.80 2.45
N SER A 15 -8.01 -10.87 1.10
CA SER A 15 -9.17 -11.16 0.26
C SER A 15 -9.75 -12.53 0.55
N GLY A 16 -8.91 -13.55 0.74
CA GLY A 16 -9.35 -14.91 1.07
C GLY A 16 -10.09 -14.98 2.39
N ALA A 17 -9.56 -14.35 3.44
CA ALA A 17 -10.19 -14.30 4.75
C ALA A 17 -11.55 -13.55 4.70
N CYS A 18 -11.62 -12.43 3.96
CA CYS A 18 -12.86 -11.67 3.79
C CYS A 18 -13.91 -12.42 2.96
N PHE A 19 -13.53 -13.12 1.89
CA PHE A 19 -14.46 -13.98 1.17
C PHE A 19 -14.96 -15.15 2.04
N ALA A 20 -14.11 -15.73 2.88
CA ALA A 20 -14.50 -16.75 3.85
C ALA A 20 -15.52 -16.19 4.86
N GLU A 21 -15.34 -14.94 5.31
CA GLU A 21 -16.29 -14.24 6.17
C GLU A 21 -17.63 -13.98 5.46
N PHE A 22 -17.64 -13.80 4.15
CA PHE A 22 -18.86 -13.76 3.34
C PHE A 22 -19.56 -15.12 3.18
N GLY A 23 -18.99 -16.21 3.72
CA GLY A 23 -19.55 -17.55 3.65
C GLY A 23 -19.09 -18.36 2.42
N VAL A 24 -18.07 -17.94 1.73
CA VAL A 24 -17.43 -18.68 0.62
C VAL A 24 -16.39 -19.64 1.19
N ASN A 25 -16.29 -20.85 0.63
CA ASN A 25 -15.19 -21.77 0.96
C ASN A 25 -13.94 -21.35 0.19
N VAL A 26 -12.90 -21.02 0.89
CA VAL A 26 -11.65 -20.47 0.33
C VAL A 26 -10.47 -21.36 0.67
N THR A 27 -9.66 -21.68 -0.32
CA THR A 27 -8.33 -22.28 -0.11
C THR A 27 -7.26 -21.33 -0.63
N CYS A 28 -6.40 -20.85 0.26
CA CYS A 28 -5.22 -20.09 -0.13
C CYS A 28 -4.08 -21.07 -0.47
N VAL A 29 -3.48 -20.89 -1.63
CA VAL A 29 -2.38 -21.72 -2.14
C VAL A 29 -1.14 -20.84 -2.29
N ASP A 30 -0.03 -21.23 -1.66
CA ASP A 30 1.25 -20.54 -1.79
C ASP A 30 2.38 -21.57 -1.80
N PRO A 31 3.35 -21.51 -2.73
CA PRO A 31 4.44 -22.48 -2.81
C PRO A 31 5.43 -22.42 -1.63
N ASP A 32 5.41 -21.35 -0.84
CA ASP A 32 6.25 -21.18 0.35
C ASP A 32 5.73 -22.06 1.50
N GLU A 33 6.40 -23.21 1.70
CA GLU A 33 6.09 -24.17 2.77
C GLU A 33 6.15 -23.53 4.16
N GLY A 34 7.15 -22.66 4.38
CA GLY A 34 7.31 -21.99 5.68
C GLY A 34 6.18 -21.01 5.96
N LYS A 35 5.67 -20.33 4.93
CA LYS A 35 4.50 -19.46 5.05
C LYS A 35 3.23 -20.25 5.36
N ILE A 36 2.99 -21.33 4.61
CA ILE A 36 1.82 -22.19 4.82
C ILE A 36 1.87 -22.86 6.20
N GLN A 37 3.05 -23.31 6.65
CA GLN A 37 3.19 -23.87 8.00
C GLN A 37 2.85 -22.83 9.07
N ARG A 38 3.36 -21.61 8.98
CA ARG A 38 3.00 -20.53 9.91
C ARG A 38 1.50 -20.27 9.94
N LEU A 39 0.83 -20.25 8.78
CA LEU A 39 -0.63 -20.08 8.71
C LEU A 39 -1.39 -21.24 9.38
N HIS A 40 -0.92 -22.48 9.26
CA HIS A 40 -1.47 -23.64 9.99
C HIS A 40 -1.25 -23.52 11.51
N ASP A 41 -0.13 -22.93 11.93
CA ASP A 41 0.19 -22.66 13.33
C ASP A 41 -0.54 -21.41 13.90
N GLY A 42 -1.38 -20.77 13.10
CA GLY A 42 -2.11 -19.54 13.46
C GLY A 42 -1.25 -18.28 13.47
N ILE A 43 -0.03 -18.33 12.87
CA ILE A 43 0.88 -17.19 12.79
C ILE A 43 0.68 -16.49 11.44
N ILE A 44 0.16 -15.28 11.46
CA ILE A 44 -0.11 -14.50 10.25
C ILE A 44 1.20 -13.85 9.73
N PRO A 45 1.60 -14.12 8.47
CA PRO A 45 2.89 -13.69 7.94
C PRO A 45 2.93 -12.23 7.45
N ILE A 46 1.86 -11.47 7.68
CA ILE A 46 1.71 -10.05 7.29
C ILE A 46 1.10 -9.28 8.45
N TYR A 47 1.37 -7.98 8.52
CA TYR A 47 0.74 -7.12 9.50
C TYR A 47 -0.50 -6.44 8.91
N GLU A 48 -1.67 -6.75 9.44
CA GLU A 48 -2.94 -6.05 9.16
C GLU A 48 -3.83 -6.16 10.41
N PRO A 49 -4.26 -5.03 10.99
CA PRO A 49 -5.07 -5.03 12.20
C PRO A 49 -6.34 -5.88 12.09
N GLY A 50 -6.52 -6.84 12.99
CA GLY A 50 -7.68 -7.73 13.07
C GLY A 50 -7.69 -8.91 12.09
N LEU A 51 -6.62 -9.09 11.30
CA LEU A 51 -6.55 -10.22 10.35
C LEU A 51 -6.38 -11.55 11.07
N ASP A 52 -5.65 -11.61 12.16
CA ASP A 52 -5.42 -12.79 12.99
C ASP A 52 -6.74 -13.38 13.48
N ASP A 53 -7.61 -12.55 14.07
CA ASP A 53 -8.94 -12.97 14.55
C ASP A 53 -9.82 -13.42 13.39
N LEU A 54 -9.80 -12.70 12.26
CA LEU A 54 -10.59 -13.04 11.07
C LEU A 54 -10.16 -14.37 10.46
N VAL A 55 -8.86 -14.61 10.33
CA VAL A 55 -8.31 -15.88 9.81
C VAL A 55 -8.66 -17.01 10.77
N LYS A 56 -8.39 -16.87 12.07
CA LYS A 56 -8.69 -17.87 13.09
C LYS A 56 -10.15 -18.29 13.06
N LYS A 57 -11.07 -17.32 13.10
CA LYS A 57 -12.53 -17.57 13.03
C LYS A 57 -12.92 -18.38 11.79
N ASN A 58 -12.37 -18.06 10.63
CA ASN A 58 -12.74 -18.70 9.38
C ASN A 58 -12.07 -20.06 9.17
N VAL A 59 -10.88 -20.28 9.74
CA VAL A 59 -10.26 -21.61 9.82
C VAL A 59 -11.05 -22.54 10.74
N GLU A 60 -11.40 -22.08 11.95
CA GLU A 60 -12.22 -22.85 12.90
C GLU A 60 -13.61 -23.22 12.33
N SER A 61 -14.19 -22.35 11.50
CA SER A 61 -15.46 -22.64 10.83
C SER A 61 -15.34 -23.54 9.60
N GLY A 62 -14.13 -23.94 9.21
CA GLY A 62 -13.85 -24.78 8.03
C GLY A 62 -14.03 -24.08 6.69
N ARG A 63 -14.19 -22.74 6.66
CA ARG A 63 -14.35 -21.96 5.42
C ARG A 63 -13.05 -21.46 4.83
N LEU A 64 -11.97 -21.41 5.61
CA LEU A 64 -10.65 -20.98 5.14
C LEU A 64 -9.63 -22.08 5.39
N GLY A 65 -8.91 -22.47 4.33
CA GLY A 65 -7.84 -23.45 4.40
C GLY A 65 -6.58 -22.99 3.68
N PHE A 66 -5.45 -23.64 3.93
CA PHE A 66 -4.15 -23.33 3.37
C PHE A 66 -3.49 -24.59 2.82
N THR A 67 -2.76 -24.48 1.70
CA THR A 67 -2.00 -25.60 1.12
C THR A 67 -0.88 -25.07 0.22
N THR A 68 0.15 -25.88 0.04
CA THR A 68 1.20 -25.62 -0.95
C THR A 68 0.85 -26.18 -2.34
N SER A 69 -0.19 -27.02 -2.46
CA SER A 69 -0.51 -27.77 -3.67
C SER A 69 -1.84 -27.39 -4.28
N LEU A 70 -1.81 -26.80 -5.47
CA LEU A 70 -3.00 -26.49 -6.26
C LEU A 70 -3.80 -27.77 -6.63
N SER A 71 -3.12 -28.89 -6.92
CA SER A 71 -3.75 -30.15 -7.30
C SER A 71 -4.73 -30.72 -6.28
N LYS A 72 -4.52 -30.41 -5.00
CA LYS A 72 -5.36 -30.92 -3.90
C LYS A 72 -6.69 -30.18 -3.75
N CYS A 73 -6.83 -28.98 -4.29
CA CYS A 73 -7.98 -28.10 -4.04
C CYS A 73 -8.73 -27.68 -5.31
N VAL A 74 -8.18 -27.91 -6.50
CA VAL A 74 -8.70 -27.36 -7.77
C VAL A 74 -9.95 -28.06 -8.31
N GLN A 75 -10.35 -29.20 -7.73
CA GLN A 75 -11.52 -29.95 -8.21
C GLN A 75 -12.83 -29.20 -7.93
N LYS A 76 -13.59 -28.89 -9.00
CA LYS A 76 -14.91 -28.25 -8.93
C LYS A 76 -14.93 -26.90 -8.19
N VAL A 77 -13.98 -26.02 -8.52
CA VAL A 77 -13.95 -24.64 -8.01
C VAL A 77 -14.65 -23.68 -8.96
N ASP A 78 -15.42 -22.75 -8.41
CA ASP A 78 -16.16 -21.74 -9.17
C ASP A 78 -15.22 -20.65 -9.72
N ALA A 79 -14.19 -20.27 -8.93
CA ALA A 79 -13.21 -19.27 -9.35
C ALA A 79 -11.81 -19.52 -8.75
N ILE A 80 -10.78 -19.17 -9.51
CA ILE A 80 -9.38 -19.18 -9.07
C ILE A 80 -8.84 -17.76 -9.23
N PHE A 81 -8.48 -17.14 -8.10
CA PHE A 81 -7.93 -15.80 -8.06
C PHE A 81 -6.40 -15.85 -8.10
N ILE A 82 -5.79 -15.19 -9.07
CA ILE A 82 -4.35 -14.95 -9.14
C ILE A 82 -4.05 -13.71 -8.29
N ALA A 83 -3.51 -13.92 -7.10
CA ALA A 83 -3.14 -12.88 -6.12
C ALA A 83 -1.65 -12.91 -5.79
N VAL A 84 -0.82 -13.24 -6.78
CA VAL A 84 0.64 -13.32 -6.67
C VAL A 84 1.29 -11.94 -6.76
N GLY A 85 2.53 -11.82 -6.30
CA GLY A 85 3.30 -10.57 -6.38
C GLY A 85 3.55 -10.13 -7.83
N THR A 86 3.51 -8.80 -8.03
CA THR A 86 3.88 -8.14 -9.29
C THR A 86 4.91 -7.05 -9.00
N PRO A 87 6.15 -7.42 -8.59
CA PRO A 87 7.16 -6.44 -8.24
C PRO A 87 7.59 -5.64 -9.47
N THR A 88 8.20 -4.47 -9.22
CA THR A 88 8.85 -3.72 -10.30
C THR A 88 10.06 -4.48 -10.81
N ARG A 89 10.14 -4.68 -12.12
CA ARG A 89 11.28 -5.33 -12.77
C ARG A 89 12.51 -4.42 -12.68
N ARG A 90 13.63 -5.00 -12.24
CA ARG A 90 14.89 -4.27 -12.13
C ARG A 90 15.34 -3.77 -13.50
N GLY A 91 15.70 -2.49 -13.58
CA GLY A 91 16.34 -1.86 -14.75
C GLY A 91 15.40 -1.11 -15.68
N ASP A 92 14.13 -1.47 -15.85
CA ASP A 92 13.23 -0.81 -16.80
C ASP A 92 11.92 -0.27 -16.20
N GLY A 93 11.61 -0.63 -14.94
CA GLY A 93 10.44 -0.12 -14.21
C GLY A 93 9.10 -0.73 -14.63
N HIS A 94 9.09 -1.73 -15.51
CA HIS A 94 7.89 -2.51 -15.82
C HIS A 94 7.52 -3.44 -14.66
N ALA A 95 6.25 -3.85 -14.58
CA ALA A 95 5.84 -4.91 -13.68
C ALA A 95 6.43 -6.26 -14.12
N ASP A 96 6.96 -7.05 -13.18
CA ASP A 96 7.33 -8.43 -13.41
C ASP A 96 6.09 -9.32 -13.35
N LEU A 97 5.68 -9.85 -14.50
CA LEU A 97 4.51 -10.69 -14.67
C LEU A 97 4.85 -12.20 -14.70
N SER A 98 6.11 -12.57 -14.47
CA SER A 98 6.55 -13.97 -14.53
C SER A 98 5.74 -14.88 -13.60
N TYR A 99 5.44 -14.39 -12.39
CA TYR A 99 4.61 -15.11 -11.41
C TYR A 99 3.15 -15.25 -11.86
N VAL A 100 2.58 -14.22 -12.50
CA VAL A 100 1.21 -14.25 -13.03
C VAL A 100 1.10 -15.27 -14.16
N TYR A 101 2.06 -15.27 -15.09
CA TYR A 101 2.08 -16.18 -16.22
C TYR A 101 2.39 -17.62 -15.80
N GLN A 102 3.23 -17.81 -14.78
CA GLN A 102 3.45 -19.14 -14.21
C GLN A 102 2.17 -19.66 -13.54
N ALA A 103 1.48 -18.82 -12.75
CA ALA A 103 0.19 -19.17 -12.15
C ALA A 103 -0.85 -19.57 -13.23
N ALA A 104 -0.89 -18.87 -14.37
CA ALA A 104 -1.77 -19.22 -15.48
C ALA A 104 -1.46 -20.60 -16.07
N ARG A 105 -0.18 -20.93 -16.27
CA ARG A 105 0.25 -22.28 -16.72
C ARG A 105 -0.11 -23.37 -15.71
N ASP A 106 0.14 -23.09 -14.42
CA ASP A 106 -0.15 -24.07 -13.36
C ASP A 106 -1.65 -24.33 -13.27
N ILE A 107 -2.49 -23.30 -13.31
CA ILE A 107 -3.96 -23.42 -13.34
C ILE A 107 -4.41 -24.26 -14.54
N ALA A 108 -3.89 -23.99 -15.74
CA ALA A 108 -4.28 -24.65 -16.98
C ALA A 108 -4.18 -26.17 -16.91
N ASN A 109 -3.18 -26.71 -16.19
CA ASN A 109 -2.95 -28.15 -16.03
C ASN A 109 -4.09 -28.86 -15.28
N TYR A 110 -4.92 -28.11 -14.53
CA TYR A 110 -5.96 -28.68 -13.68
C TYR A 110 -7.39 -28.30 -14.12
N LEU A 111 -7.54 -27.36 -15.06
CA LEU A 111 -8.85 -27.03 -15.62
C LEU A 111 -9.36 -28.21 -16.46
N THR A 112 -10.66 -28.47 -16.39
CA THR A 112 -11.31 -29.59 -17.09
C THR A 112 -12.34 -29.09 -18.11
N GLU A 113 -12.74 -29.96 -19.03
CA GLU A 113 -13.78 -29.68 -20.01
C GLU A 113 -15.18 -29.66 -19.36
N ASP A 114 -15.39 -30.52 -18.35
CA ASP A 114 -16.69 -30.75 -17.72
C ASP A 114 -17.11 -29.68 -16.69
N HIS A 115 -16.16 -28.91 -16.17
CA HIS A 115 -16.42 -27.90 -15.14
C HIS A 115 -15.96 -26.52 -15.59
N PHE A 116 -16.89 -25.55 -15.53
CA PHE A 116 -16.58 -24.15 -15.84
C PHE A 116 -15.96 -23.44 -14.63
N THR A 117 -14.80 -22.88 -14.81
CA THR A 117 -14.06 -22.12 -13.78
C THR A 117 -13.73 -20.71 -14.26
N VAL A 118 -13.93 -19.70 -13.42
CA VAL A 118 -13.46 -18.33 -13.71
C VAL A 118 -12.04 -18.15 -13.20
N VAL A 119 -11.11 -17.81 -14.07
CA VAL A 119 -9.73 -17.43 -13.68
C VAL A 119 -9.68 -15.90 -13.54
N VAL A 120 -9.42 -15.43 -12.33
CA VAL A 120 -9.53 -14.02 -11.97
C VAL A 120 -8.15 -13.44 -11.67
N THR A 121 -7.73 -12.42 -12.41
CA THR A 121 -6.56 -11.62 -12.01
C THR A 121 -6.94 -10.64 -10.92
N LYS A 122 -6.47 -10.87 -9.70
CA LYS A 122 -6.63 -9.99 -8.52
C LYS A 122 -5.42 -9.09 -8.32
N SER A 123 -4.24 -9.58 -8.65
CA SER A 123 -3.00 -8.80 -8.67
C SER A 123 -3.17 -7.55 -9.55
N THR A 124 -2.52 -6.45 -9.15
CA THR A 124 -2.44 -5.25 -10.00
C THR A 124 -1.49 -5.53 -11.15
N VAL A 125 -2.02 -5.54 -12.36
CA VAL A 125 -1.31 -5.93 -13.58
C VAL A 125 -1.49 -4.89 -14.69
N PRO A 126 -0.52 -4.70 -15.60
CA PRO A 126 -0.64 -3.87 -16.78
C PRO A 126 -1.80 -4.28 -17.69
N ILE A 127 -2.28 -3.32 -18.46
CA ILE A 127 -3.40 -3.50 -19.40
C ILE A 127 -3.03 -4.56 -20.43
N GLY A 128 -3.96 -5.50 -20.70
CA GLY A 128 -3.77 -6.62 -21.59
C GLY A 128 -3.28 -7.91 -20.92
N THR A 129 -2.93 -7.87 -19.64
CA THR A 129 -2.47 -9.07 -18.91
C THR A 129 -3.53 -10.15 -18.86
N GLY A 130 -4.81 -9.79 -18.67
CA GLY A 130 -5.91 -10.77 -18.67
C GLY A 130 -6.05 -11.51 -20.00
N ARG A 131 -5.78 -10.85 -21.14
CA ARG A 131 -5.75 -11.49 -22.46
C ARG A 131 -4.58 -12.48 -22.59
N GLU A 132 -3.42 -12.10 -22.10
CA GLU A 132 -2.26 -13.00 -22.13
C GLU A 132 -2.46 -14.21 -21.20
N VAL A 133 -3.07 -14.03 -20.04
CA VAL A 133 -3.50 -15.14 -19.16
C VAL A 133 -4.46 -16.07 -19.89
N GLU A 134 -5.48 -15.55 -20.58
CA GLU A 134 -6.40 -16.36 -21.38
C GLU A 134 -5.67 -17.16 -22.46
N LYS A 135 -4.78 -16.52 -23.20
CA LYS A 135 -3.97 -17.14 -24.24
C LYS A 135 -3.08 -18.25 -23.68
N ILE A 136 -2.33 -18.00 -22.61
CA ILE A 136 -1.47 -19.00 -21.95
C ILE A 136 -2.28 -20.23 -21.55
N ILE A 137 -3.44 -20.05 -20.95
CA ILE A 137 -4.30 -21.18 -20.55
C ILE A 137 -4.78 -21.97 -21.78
N ARG A 138 -5.22 -21.30 -22.85
CA ARG A 138 -5.66 -21.94 -24.09
C ARG A 138 -4.56 -22.71 -24.78
N GLU A 139 -3.34 -22.17 -24.81
CA GLU A 139 -2.17 -22.82 -25.39
C GLU A 139 -1.73 -24.05 -24.58
N THR A 140 -1.87 -23.98 -23.23
CA THR A 140 -1.47 -25.08 -22.35
C THR A 140 -2.56 -26.18 -22.30
N ASN A 141 -3.84 -25.80 -22.29
CA ASN A 141 -4.97 -26.73 -22.24
C ASN A 141 -6.14 -26.21 -23.10
N SER A 142 -6.16 -26.64 -24.37
CA SER A 142 -7.15 -26.19 -25.34
C SER A 142 -8.59 -26.66 -25.03
N LYS A 143 -8.74 -27.70 -24.19
CA LYS A 143 -10.04 -28.26 -23.79
C LYS A 143 -10.62 -27.63 -22.52
N ALA A 144 -9.87 -26.80 -21.83
CA ALA A 144 -10.31 -26.19 -20.60
C ALA A 144 -11.58 -25.36 -20.78
N ASN A 145 -12.56 -25.58 -19.90
CA ASN A 145 -13.82 -24.82 -19.85
C ASN A 145 -13.70 -23.70 -18.84
N PHE A 146 -13.25 -22.53 -19.30
CA PHE A 146 -13.01 -21.37 -18.44
C PHE A 146 -13.31 -20.05 -19.14
N ALA A 147 -13.35 -19.00 -18.33
CA ALA A 147 -13.25 -17.62 -18.78
C ALA A 147 -12.33 -16.82 -17.86
N VAL A 148 -11.77 -15.73 -18.37
CA VAL A 148 -10.93 -14.82 -17.58
C VAL A 148 -11.75 -13.62 -17.12
N ALA A 149 -11.49 -13.19 -15.89
CA ALA A 149 -11.95 -11.92 -15.36
C ALA A 149 -10.78 -11.14 -14.74
N SER A 150 -10.82 -9.81 -14.81
CA SER A 150 -9.94 -8.91 -14.07
C SER A 150 -10.74 -8.33 -12.91
N ASN A 151 -10.24 -8.45 -11.68
CA ASN A 151 -10.88 -7.91 -10.48
C ASN A 151 -9.82 -7.26 -9.59
N PRO A 152 -9.34 -6.08 -9.97
CA PRO A 152 -8.31 -5.40 -9.18
C PRO A 152 -8.83 -5.08 -7.78
N GLU A 153 -7.92 -5.08 -6.82
CA GLU A 153 -8.21 -4.69 -5.44
C GLU A 153 -8.01 -3.18 -5.23
N PHE A 154 -8.68 -2.61 -4.23
CA PHE A 154 -8.54 -1.22 -3.80
C PHE A 154 -8.28 -1.14 -2.30
N LEU A 155 -7.57 -2.13 -1.78
CA LEU A 155 -7.24 -2.27 -0.38
C LEU A 155 -6.14 -1.28 0.03
N ARG A 156 -6.28 -0.75 1.24
CA ARG A 156 -5.23 0.07 1.87
C ARG A 156 -4.64 -0.73 3.03
N GLU A 157 -3.35 -0.97 2.99
CA GLU A 157 -2.64 -1.59 4.12
C GLU A 157 -3.01 -0.90 5.44
N GLY A 158 -3.21 -1.66 6.51
CA GLY A 158 -3.68 -1.14 7.81
C GLY A 158 -5.18 -0.82 7.89
N SER A 159 -5.95 -1.01 6.81
CA SER A 159 -7.40 -0.82 6.75
C SER A 159 -8.07 -1.74 5.72
N ALA A 160 -7.36 -2.76 5.26
CA ALA A 160 -7.77 -3.57 4.12
C ALA A 160 -9.00 -4.42 4.37
N ILE A 161 -9.18 -4.93 5.58
CA ILE A 161 -10.39 -5.66 5.97
C ILE A 161 -11.61 -4.75 5.82
N GLY A 162 -11.54 -3.53 6.35
CA GLY A 162 -12.60 -2.54 6.22
C GLY A 162 -12.90 -2.16 4.77
N ASP A 163 -11.84 -1.96 3.97
CA ASP A 163 -11.97 -1.64 2.55
C ASP A 163 -12.57 -2.79 1.72
N PHE A 164 -12.35 -4.05 2.13
CA PHE A 164 -12.96 -5.20 1.47
C PHE A 164 -14.40 -5.43 1.89
N MET A 165 -14.68 -5.31 3.20
CA MET A 165 -16.01 -5.58 3.78
C MET A 165 -17.01 -4.47 3.48
N ARG A 166 -16.54 -3.23 3.25
CA ARG A 166 -17.35 -2.04 2.96
C ARG A 166 -16.67 -1.18 1.88
N PRO A 167 -16.53 -1.70 0.65
CA PRO A 167 -15.83 -1.00 -0.41
C PRO A 167 -16.68 0.14 -0.98
N ASP A 168 -16.04 1.22 -1.42
CA ASP A 168 -16.70 2.29 -2.18
C ASP A 168 -17.30 1.76 -3.50
N ARG A 169 -16.71 0.72 -4.09
CA ARG A 169 -17.17 -0.01 -5.29
C ARG A 169 -16.42 -1.31 -5.46
N VAL A 170 -17.01 -2.21 -6.23
CA VAL A 170 -16.34 -3.39 -6.80
C VAL A 170 -16.18 -3.17 -8.30
N VAL A 171 -14.99 -3.40 -8.85
CA VAL A 171 -14.74 -3.35 -10.29
C VAL A 171 -14.34 -4.73 -10.76
N PHE A 172 -14.99 -5.23 -11.81
CA PHE A 172 -14.49 -6.40 -12.51
C PHE A 172 -14.72 -6.28 -14.03
N GLY A 173 -13.78 -6.82 -14.78
CA GLY A 173 -13.83 -6.86 -16.23
C GLY A 173 -13.91 -8.30 -16.73
N THR A 174 -14.86 -8.60 -17.59
CA THR A 174 -14.96 -9.86 -18.33
C THR A 174 -15.88 -9.73 -19.52
N ASN A 175 -15.59 -10.45 -20.60
CA ASN A 175 -16.44 -10.51 -21.80
C ASN A 175 -17.36 -11.73 -21.79
N ASN A 176 -17.33 -12.54 -20.74
CA ASN A 176 -18.12 -13.77 -20.63
C ASN A 176 -19.27 -13.60 -19.62
N ALA A 177 -20.52 -13.82 -20.08
CA ALA A 177 -21.71 -13.65 -19.24
C ALA A 177 -21.73 -14.55 -18.01
N LYS A 178 -21.32 -15.83 -18.16
CA LYS A 178 -21.28 -16.79 -17.06
C LYS A 178 -20.22 -16.41 -16.02
N ALA A 179 -19.07 -15.91 -16.46
CA ALA A 179 -18.06 -15.36 -15.53
C ALA A 179 -18.59 -14.15 -14.77
N ALA A 180 -19.33 -13.26 -15.45
CA ALA A 180 -19.96 -12.11 -14.80
C ALA A 180 -20.96 -12.52 -13.71
N GLU A 181 -21.74 -13.58 -13.95
CA GLU A 181 -22.68 -14.14 -12.94
C GLU A 181 -21.92 -14.67 -11.72
N VAL A 182 -20.83 -15.43 -11.92
CA VAL A 182 -19.99 -15.94 -10.84
C VAL A 182 -19.39 -14.77 -10.03
N MET A 183 -18.85 -13.75 -10.70
CA MET A 183 -18.31 -12.57 -10.01
C MET A 183 -19.36 -11.83 -9.20
N LYS A 184 -20.56 -11.61 -9.75
CA LYS A 184 -21.68 -10.99 -9.01
C LYS A 184 -22.11 -11.83 -7.81
N ALA A 185 -22.14 -13.16 -7.94
CA ALA A 185 -22.51 -14.07 -6.85
C ALA A 185 -21.51 -14.02 -5.69
N LEU A 186 -20.19 -13.89 -5.98
CA LEU A 186 -19.15 -13.75 -4.96
C LEU A 186 -19.31 -12.46 -4.14
N TYR A 187 -19.70 -11.36 -4.76
CA TYR A 187 -19.89 -10.06 -4.12
C TYR A 187 -21.33 -9.79 -3.66
N ARG A 188 -22.23 -10.78 -3.79
CA ARG A 188 -23.64 -10.65 -3.37
C ARG A 188 -23.83 -10.21 -1.90
N PRO A 189 -22.97 -10.59 -0.91
CA PRO A 189 -23.10 -10.12 0.46
C PRO A 189 -23.01 -8.59 0.62
N LEU A 190 -22.42 -7.89 -0.34
CA LEU A 190 -22.35 -6.42 -0.35
C LEU A 190 -23.67 -5.73 -0.77
N TYR A 191 -24.70 -6.51 -1.16
CA TYR A 191 -26.00 -5.98 -1.57
C TYR A 191 -26.66 -5.11 -0.49
N LEU A 192 -26.58 -5.52 0.78
CA LEU A 192 -27.13 -4.75 1.90
C LEU A 192 -26.48 -3.37 2.08
N LEU A 193 -25.29 -3.18 1.56
CA LEU A 193 -24.56 -1.91 1.60
C LEU A 193 -24.79 -1.08 0.34
N GLU A 194 -25.61 -1.56 -0.60
CA GLU A 194 -25.84 -0.95 -1.91
C GLU A 194 -24.53 -0.62 -2.66
N THR A 195 -23.48 -1.42 -2.43
CA THR A 195 -22.17 -1.21 -3.01
C THR A 195 -22.22 -1.28 -4.54
N PRO A 196 -21.82 -0.22 -5.26
CA PRO A 196 -21.82 -0.22 -6.71
C PRO A 196 -20.90 -1.30 -7.28
N ILE A 197 -21.40 -2.09 -8.21
CA ILE A 197 -20.62 -3.07 -8.98
C ILE A 197 -20.45 -2.54 -10.41
N VAL A 198 -19.20 -2.23 -10.76
CA VAL A 198 -18.82 -1.76 -12.10
C VAL A 198 -18.34 -2.97 -12.92
N GLN A 199 -19.21 -3.45 -13.80
CA GLN A 199 -18.86 -4.48 -14.77
C GLN A 199 -18.36 -3.82 -16.07
N THR A 200 -17.20 -4.24 -16.57
CA THR A 200 -16.57 -3.66 -17.77
C THR A 200 -15.74 -4.69 -18.54
N THR A 201 -14.89 -4.27 -19.49
CA THR A 201 -13.94 -5.13 -20.20
C THR A 201 -12.72 -5.43 -19.31
N LEU A 202 -11.94 -6.45 -19.67
CA LEU A 202 -10.67 -6.79 -18.99
C LEU A 202 -9.75 -5.57 -18.94
N GLU A 203 -9.54 -4.94 -20.08
CA GLU A 203 -8.62 -3.81 -20.26
C GLU A 203 -9.06 -2.58 -19.45
N SER A 204 -10.36 -2.26 -19.45
CA SER A 204 -10.89 -1.14 -18.67
C SER A 204 -10.80 -1.38 -17.19
N SER A 205 -11.00 -2.62 -16.72
CA SER A 205 -10.84 -3.00 -15.32
C SER A 205 -9.38 -2.86 -14.87
N GLU A 206 -8.43 -3.36 -15.65
CA GLU A 206 -7.00 -3.25 -15.39
C GLU A 206 -6.56 -1.77 -15.35
N LEU A 207 -6.97 -0.97 -16.35
CA LEU A 207 -6.65 0.45 -16.41
C LEU A 207 -7.26 1.24 -15.25
N THR A 208 -8.48 0.89 -14.80
CA THR A 208 -9.16 1.59 -13.70
C THR A 208 -8.34 1.60 -12.43
N LYS A 209 -7.64 0.50 -12.11
CA LYS A 209 -6.76 0.44 -10.93
C LYS A 209 -5.59 1.41 -11.05
N TYR A 210 -4.88 1.38 -12.17
CA TYR A 210 -3.74 2.28 -12.41
C TYR A 210 -4.15 3.75 -12.44
N ALA A 211 -5.24 4.06 -13.16
CA ALA A 211 -5.75 5.42 -13.26
C ALA A 211 -6.16 5.97 -11.88
N GLY A 212 -6.83 5.15 -11.08
CA GLY A 212 -7.21 5.51 -9.71
C GLY A 212 -6.00 5.84 -8.84
N ASN A 213 -4.99 4.96 -8.81
CA ASN A 213 -3.78 5.18 -8.03
C ASN A 213 -2.96 6.38 -8.53
N ALA A 214 -2.85 6.56 -9.84
CA ALA A 214 -2.17 7.71 -10.43
C ALA A 214 -2.88 9.04 -10.11
N PHE A 215 -4.22 9.06 -10.12
CA PHE A 215 -4.99 10.24 -9.75
C PHE A 215 -4.83 10.59 -8.27
N LEU A 216 -4.83 9.60 -7.37
CA LEU A 216 -4.59 9.82 -5.95
C LEU A 216 -3.16 10.34 -5.70
N ALA A 217 -2.16 9.79 -6.37
CA ALA A 217 -0.77 10.28 -6.32
C ALA A 217 -0.68 11.73 -6.83
N THR A 218 -1.43 12.08 -7.88
CA THR A 218 -1.51 13.45 -8.41
C THR A 218 -2.09 14.41 -7.37
N LYS A 219 -3.15 14.03 -6.64
CA LYS A 219 -3.73 14.86 -5.57
C LYS A 219 -2.71 15.14 -4.46
N ILE A 220 -1.96 14.12 -4.03
CA ILE A 220 -0.92 14.28 -3.00
C ILE A 220 0.19 15.20 -3.51
N THR A 221 0.66 15.00 -4.74
CA THR A 221 1.72 15.84 -5.31
C THR A 221 1.25 17.28 -5.47
N PHE A 222 0.03 17.50 -5.97
CA PHE A 222 -0.57 18.82 -6.10
C PHE A 222 -0.62 19.58 -4.76
N ILE A 223 -1.15 18.96 -3.70
CA ILE A 223 -1.23 19.63 -2.40
C ILE A 223 0.15 19.85 -1.77
N ASN A 224 1.13 19.01 -2.09
CA ASN A 224 2.51 19.19 -1.67
C ASN A 224 3.17 20.41 -2.35
N GLU A 225 2.93 20.63 -3.64
CA GLU A 225 3.38 21.86 -4.33
C GLU A 225 2.68 23.11 -3.79
N MET A 226 1.35 23.00 -3.49
CA MET A 226 0.64 24.09 -2.81
C MET A 226 1.22 24.38 -1.42
N ALA A 227 1.69 23.38 -0.70
CA ALA A 227 2.35 23.58 0.59
C ALA A 227 3.63 24.42 0.44
N ASP A 228 4.47 24.08 -0.54
CA ASP A 228 5.71 24.81 -0.81
C ASP A 228 5.42 26.26 -1.24
N LEU A 229 4.34 26.49 -2.00
CA LEU A 229 3.88 27.83 -2.35
C LEU A 229 3.37 28.60 -1.12
N CYS A 230 2.56 27.94 -0.26
CA CYS A 230 2.03 28.55 0.96
C CYS A 230 3.16 29.09 1.85
N GLU A 231 4.26 28.35 2.02
CA GLU A 231 5.43 28.81 2.78
C GLU A 231 6.05 30.11 2.24
N LYS A 232 5.96 30.34 0.92
CA LYS A 232 6.52 31.55 0.27
C LYS A 232 5.62 32.75 0.31
N VAL A 233 4.28 32.52 0.32
CA VAL A 233 3.31 33.60 0.26
C VAL A 233 2.61 33.86 1.59
N GLY A 234 2.97 33.14 2.66
CA GLY A 234 2.39 33.31 4.00
C GLY A 234 0.98 32.73 4.13
N ALA A 235 0.60 31.75 3.30
CA ALA A 235 -0.66 31.03 3.41
C ALA A 235 -0.49 29.75 4.25
N ASN A 236 -1.62 29.12 4.61
CA ASN A 236 -1.65 27.85 5.33
C ASN A 236 -2.25 26.75 4.45
N VAL A 237 -1.45 25.73 4.11
CA VAL A 237 -1.88 24.63 3.25
C VAL A 237 -3.07 23.84 3.80
N GLN A 238 -3.23 23.75 5.12
CA GLN A 238 -4.39 23.07 5.73
C GLN A 238 -5.71 23.81 5.43
N ASP A 239 -5.67 25.14 5.42
CA ASP A 239 -6.84 25.97 5.08
C ASP A 239 -7.13 25.87 3.58
N VAL A 240 -6.10 25.90 2.74
CA VAL A 240 -6.23 25.67 1.29
C VAL A 240 -6.84 24.30 1.01
N ALA A 241 -6.27 23.22 1.60
CA ALA A 241 -6.76 21.87 1.44
C ALA A 241 -8.22 21.69 1.90
N ARG A 242 -8.57 22.32 3.04
CA ARG A 242 -9.95 22.33 3.55
C ARG A 242 -10.87 23.08 2.60
N GLY A 243 -10.46 24.26 2.15
CA GLY A 243 -11.28 25.11 1.26
C GLY A 243 -11.62 24.40 -0.05
N ILE A 244 -10.60 23.90 -0.76
CA ILE A 244 -10.83 23.19 -2.03
C ILE A 244 -11.49 21.82 -1.83
N GLY A 245 -11.20 21.14 -0.71
CA GLY A 245 -11.75 19.81 -0.41
C GLY A 245 -13.25 19.80 -0.06
N LEU A 246 -13.84 20.97 0.29
CA LEU A 246 -15.28 21.14 0.49
C LEU A 246 -16.06 21.12 -0.83
N ASP A 247 -15.41 21.42 -1.95
CA ASP A 247 -16.02 21.22 -3.26
C ASP A 247 -16.18 19.73 -3.54
N GLY A 248 -17.43 19.26 -3.71
CA GLY A 248 -17.73 17.84 -3.96
C GLY A 248 -17.09 17.28 -5.23
N ARG A 249 -16.73 18.13 -6.20
CA ARG A 249 -16.02 17.73 -7.44
C ARG A 249 -14.55 17.36 -7.15
N ILE A 250 -13.95 17.90 -6.08
CA ILE A 250 -12.56 17.65 -5.68
C ILE A 250 -12.52 16.61 -4.55
N GLY A 251 -13.32 16.81 -3.50
CA GLY A 251 -13.40 15.94 -2.33
C GLY A 251 -12.19 16.06 -1.39
N LYS A 252 -12.42 15.80 -0.11
CA LYS A 252 -11.45 16.04 1.00
C LYS A 252 -10.28 15.05 1.04
N LYS A 253 -10.46 13.82 0.52
CA LYS A 253 -9.46 12.74 0.65
C LYS A 253 -8.23 13.03 -0.23
N PHE A 254 -7.03 12.66 0.27
CA PHE A 254 -5.74 12.80 -0.41
C PHE A 254 -5.27 14.24 -0.66
N LEU A 255 -5.69 15.19 0.20
CA LEU A 255 -5.24 16.57 0.22
C LEU A 255 -4.44 16.91 1.50
N HIS A 256 -3.80 15.94 2.12
CA HIS A 256 -2.94 16.15 3.27
C HIS A 256 -1.49 16.30 2.81
N ALA A 257 -0.91 17.49 3.00
CA ALA A 257 0.48 17.77 2.63
C ALA A 257 1.44 17.03 3.57
N GLY A 258 2.52 16.50 2.99
CA GLY A 258 3.49 15.71 3.72
C GLY A 258 4.82 15.56 2.95
N PRO A 259 5.68 14.61 3.35
CA PRO A 259 7.01 14.45 2.78
C PRO A 259 7.03 13.75 1.41
N GLY A 260 5.90 13.38 0.87
CA GLY A 260 5.72 12.60 -0.35
C GLY A 260 4.98 11.30 -0.09
N TYR A 261 4.56 10.64 -1.16
CA TYR A 261 3.94 9.31 -1.08
C TYR A 261 4.99 8.21 -1.22
N GLY A 262 4.72 7.09 -0.56
CA GLY A 262 5.48 5.85 -0.59
C GLY A 262 4.58 4.62 -0.60
N GLY A 263 5.09 3.51 -0.09
CA GLY A 263 4.38 2.23 0.02
C GLY A 263 4.46 1.40 -1.26
N SER A 264 3.84 0.23 -1.20
CA SER A 264 3.89 -0.80 -2.24
C SER A 264 3.10 -0.47 -3.51
N CYS A 265 2.14 0.47 -3.44
CA CYS A 265 1.16 0.68 -4.51
C CYS A 265 1.50 1.90 -5.38
N PHE A 266 1.48 3.12 -4.83
CA PHE A 266 1.59 4.34 -5.64
C PHE A 266 2.87 4.43 -6.46
N PRO A 267 4.08 4.21 -5.89
CA PRO A 267 5.31 4.31 -6.69
C PRO A 267 5.35 3.29 -7.83
N LYS A 268 5.02 2.04 -7.52
CA LYS A 268 5.01 0.95 -8.49
C LYS A 268 3.98 1.17 -9.60
N ASP A 269 2.74 1.53 -9.23
CA ASP A 269 1.62 1.60 -10.17
C ASP A 269 1.72 2.84 -11.07
N THR A 270 2.16 3.99 -10.53
CA THR A 270 2.42 5.19 -11.34
C THR A 270 3.53 4.94 -12.36
N LEU A 271 4.63 4.29 -11.95
CA LEU A 271 5.73 3.96 -12.84
C LEU A 271 5.30 2.96 -13.92
N ALA A 272 4.56 1.90 -13.56
CA ALA A 272 4.06 0.91 -14.49
C ALA A 272 3.08 1.53 -15.52
N LEU A 273 2.21 2.46 -15.08
CA LEU A 273 1.32 3.20 -15.98
C LEU A 273 2.13 4.06 -16.97
N VAL A 274 3.13 4.80 -16.49
CA VAL A 274 4.02 5.60 -17.35
C VAL A 274 4.67 4.72 -18.41
N LYS A 275 5.25 3.59 -18.02
CA LYS A 275 5.93 2.66 -18.94
C LYS A 275 4.96 2.03 -19.95
N THR A 276 3.79 1.61 -19.50
CA THR A 276 2.75 1.08 -20.40
C THR A 276 2.31 2.14 -21.41
N ALA A 277 2.04 3.36 -20.99
CA ALA A 277 1.63 4.45 -21.85
C ALA A 277 2.71 4.82 -22.90
N GLN A 278 3.98 4.84 -22.48
CA GLN A 278 5.12 5.06 -23.36
C GLN A 278 5.25 3.95 -24.42
N SER A 279 5.08 2.68 -24.02
CA SER A 279 5.22 1.52 -24.92
C SER A 279 4.18 1.50 -26.06
N VAL A 280 3.02 2.12 -25.82
CA VAL A 280 1.95 2.24 -26.85
C VAL A 280 1.93 3.61 -27.55
N GLY A 281 2.94 4.45 -27.32
CA GLY A 281 3.05 5.77 -27.97
C GLY A 281 2.08 6.82 -27.45
N SER A 282 1.44 6.61 -26.30
CA SER A 282 0.49 7.56 -25.68
C SER A 282 0.93 7.94 -24.26
N PRO A 283 2.01 8.75 -24.10
CA PRO A 283 2.60 9.07 -22.80
C PRO A 283 1.66 9.88 -21.91
N VAL A 284 1.60 9.51 -20.61
CA VAL A 284 0.79 10.18 -19.58
C VAL A 284 1.64 11.24 -18.86
N ARG A 285 1.80 12.41 -19.48
CA ARG A 285 2.71 13.47 -19.05
C ARG A 285 2.51 13.95 -17.62
N ILE A 286 1.25 14.06 -17.16
CA ILE A 286 0.94 14.46 -15.78
C ILE A 286 1.54 13.45 -14.80
N VAL A 287 1.36 12.16 -15.06
CA VAL A 287 1.86 11.10 -14.16
C VAL A 287 3.39 11.03 -14.17
N GLU A 288 4.04 11.22 -15.33
CA GLU A 288 5.49 11.33 -15.43
C GLU A 288 6.02 12.46 -14.51
N THR A 289 5.38 13.64 -14.58
CA THR A 289 5.72 14.79 -13.74
C THR A 289 5.49 14.51 -12.26
N VAL A 290 4.38 13.88 -11.91
CA VAL A 290 4.04 13.49 -10.52
C VAL A 290 5.12 12.58 -9.92
N VAL A 291 5.60 11.59 -10.67
CA VAL A 291 6.67 10.68 -10.24
C VAL A 291 7.97 11.44 -9.97
N ASP A 292 8.37 12.33 -10.88
CA ASP A 292 9.59 13.12 -10.75
C ASP A 292 9.55 14.08 -9.53
N ILE A 293 8.44 14.81 -9.38
CA ILE A 293 8.25 15.74 -8.25
C ILE A 293 8.26 15.00 -6.92
N ASN A 294 7.57 13.86 -6.83
CA ASN A 294 7.53 13.08 -5.58
C ASN A 294 8.91 12.59 -5.16
N ASN A 295 9.71 12.10 -6.11
CA ASN A 295 11.09 11.66 -5.83
C ASN A 295 11.98 12.81 -5.33
N LYS A 296 11.95 13.95 -6.02
CA LYS A 296 12.68 15.15 -5.61
C LYS A 296 12.25 15.64 -4.23
N ARG A 297 10.94 15.60 -3.95
CA ARG A 297 10.40 16.00 -2.65
C ARG A 297 10.94 15.13 -1.53
N LYS A 298 10.87 13.79 -1.65
CA LYS A 298 11.40 12.88 -0.61
C LYS A 298 12.86 13.18 -0.29
N GLN A 299 13.69 13.38 -1.33
CA GLN A 299 15.11 13.69 -1.19
C GLN A 299 15.35 15.03 -0.48
N SER A 300 14.51 16.04 -0.69
CA SER A 300 14.64 17.37 -0.06
C SER A 300 14.22 17.42 1.41
N MET A 301 13.61 16.37 1.97
CA MET A 301 13.10 16.42 3.35
C MET A 301 14.19 16.45 4.41
N ALA A 302 15.35 15.85 4.14
CA ALA A 302 16.50 15.94 5.03
C ALA A 302 17.02 17.40 5.18
N ASP A 303 16.97 18.18 4.11
CA ASP A 303 17.40 19.59 4.12
C ASP A 303 16.54 20.42 5.07
N ARG A 304 15.24 20.11 5.18
CA ARG A 304 14.33 20.77 6.14
C ARG A 304 14.75 20.50 7.59
N VAL A 305 15.16 19.26 7.89
CA VAL A 305 15.65 18.88 9.22
C VAL A 305 16.96 19.59 9.53
N ILE A 306 17.89 19.62 8.56
CA ILE A 306 19.18 20.29 8.69
C ILE A 306 18.98 21.80 8.89
N ALA A 307 18.10 22.43 8.13
CA ALA A 307 17.78 23.84 8.27
C ALA A 307 17.21 24.19 9.66
N ALA A 308 16.22 23.39 10.13
CA ALA A 308 15.65 23.54 11.46
C ALA A 308 16.69 23.36 12.59
N ALA A 309 17.68 22.49 12.39
CA ALA A 309 18.78 22.27 13.31
C ALA A 309 19.88 23.38 13.28
N GLY A 310 19.62 24.49 12.58
CA GLY A 310 20.57 25.62 12.47
C GLY A 310 21.58 25.48 11.33
N GLY A 311 21.23 24.74 10.28
CA GLY A 311 22.05 24.58 9.07
C GLY A 311 23.06 23.44 9.11
N SER A 312 23.22 22.74 10.23
CA SER A 312 24.12 21.58 10.34
C SER A 312 23.65 20.58 11.39
N VAL A 313 23.75 19.29 11.05
CA VAL A 313 23.51 18.16 11.97
C VAL A 313 24.80 17.40 12.28
N LYS A 314 25.95 17.88 11.84
CA LYS A 314 27.24 17.22 12.07
C LYS A 314 27.51 17.07 13.57
N GLY A 315 27.73 15.83 14.00
CA GLY A 315 27.97 15.47 15.41
C GLY A 315 26.73 15.59 16.31
N LYS A 316 25.55 15.87 15.74
CA LYS A 316 24.28 15.94 16.48
C LYS A 316 23.53 14.61 16.46
N LYS A 317 22.80 14.34 17.54
CA LYS A 317 21.81 13.25 17.58
C LYS A 317 20.51 13.73 16.98
N VAL A 318 19.96 12.98 16.04
CA VAL A 318 18.65 13.23 15.42
C VAL A 318 17.70 12.10 15.81
N ALA A 319 16.60 12.46 16.45
CA ALA A 319 15.52 11.52 16.76
C ALA A 319 14.57 11.42 15.56
N VAL A 320 14.33 10.20 15.07
CA VAL A 320 13.38 9.92 13.99
C VAL A 320 12.20 9.16 14.57
N LEU A 321 11.02 9.75 14.47
CA LEU A 321 9.76 9.18 14.94
C LEU A 321 8.93 8.68 13.76
N GLY A 322 8.82 7.35 13.67
CA GLY A 322 8.17 6.63 12.57
C GLY A 322 9.11 6.44 11.39
N VAL A 323 9.15 5.20 10.87
CA VAL A 323 9.95 4.85 9.69
C VAL A 323 9.13 4.14 8.61
N SER A 324 7.99 3.54 8.96
CA SER A 324 7.04 3.00 7.97
C SER A 324 6.50 4.11 7.06
N PHE A 325 6.07 3.76 5.84
CA PHE A 325 5.58 4.76 4.89
C PHE A 325 4.29 5.45 5.33
N LYS A 326 3.51 4.81 6.22
CA LYS A 326 2.31 5.34 6.89
C LYS A 326 2.02 4.55 8.17
N PRO A 327 1.13 5.02 9.07
CA PRO A 327 0.75 4.27 10.28
C PRO A 327 -0.02 2.98 9.96
N ASN A 328 -0.06 2.09 10.95
CA ASN A 328 -0.76 0.80 10.94
C ASN A 328 -0.24 -0.20 9.88
N THR A 329 1.05 -0.14 9.57
CA THR A 329 1.75 -1.12 8.72
C THR A 329 3.22 -1.22 9.08
N ASP A 330 3.84 -2.36 8.79
CA ASP A 330 5.29 -2.57 8.86
C ASP A 330 6.00 -2.32 7.51
N ASP A 331 5.25 -1.88 6.48
CA ASP A 331 5.76 -1.71 5.13
C ASP A 331 6.73 -0.54 5.02
N MET A 332 7.96 -0.86 4.63
CA MET A 332 9.06 0.09 4.43
C MET A 332 9.28 0.48 2.97
N ARG A 333 8.55 -0.13 2.02
CA ARG A 333 8.75 0.10 0.58
C ARG A 333 8.50 1.57 0.23
N ASP A 334 9.47 2.18 -0.42
CA ASP A 334 9.42 3.60 -0.80
C ASP A 334 9.08 4.57 0.35
N SER A 335 9.30 4.15 1.61
CA SER A 335 9.17 5.06 2.76
C SER A 335 10.15 6.23 2.62
N VAL A 336 9.69 7.42 3.01
CA VAL A 336 10.55 8.62 3.07
C VAL A 336 11.75 8.46 4.01
N ALA A 337 11.66 7.56 4.99
CA ALA A 337 12.76 7.24 5.90
C ALA A 337 13.99 6.70 5.15
N LEU A 338 13.78 6.01 4.02
CA LEU A 338 14.85 5.48 3.17
C LEU A 338 15.63 6.57 2.43
N ASP A 339 15.06 7.75 2.25
CA ASP A 339 15.72 8.93 1.69
C ASP A 339 16.33 9.81 2.80
N VAL A 340 15.54 10.07 3.86
CA VAL A 340 15.90 11.06 4.90
C VAL A 340 17.00 10.55 5.83
N ILE A 341 16.91 9.30 6.31
CA ILE A 341 17.88 8.79 7.28
C ILE A 341 19.30 8.73 6.70
N PRO A 342 19.53 8.13 5.51
CA PRO A 342 20.86 8.11 4.91
C PRO A 342 21.39 9.53 4.61
N ALA A 343 20.53 10.47 4.20
CA ALA A 343 20.93 11.84 3.95
C ALA A 343 21.39 12.58 5.23
N LEU A 344 20.70 12.38 6.36
CA LEU A 344 21.09 12.91 7.66
C LEU A 344 22.41 12.30 8.15
N GLN A 345 22.60 10.99 7.97
CA GLN A 345 23.85 10.30 8.30
C GLN A 345 25.01 10.80 7.44
N ALA A 346 24.80 10.99 6.12
CA ALA A 346 25.79 11.58 5.23
C ALA A 346 26.16 13.02 5.62
N ALA A 347 25.22 13.78 6.20
CA ALA A 347 25.47 15.11 6.78
C ALA A 347 26.15 15.06 8.16
N GLY A 348 26.51 13.88 8.66
CA GLY A 348 27.26 13.66 9.91
C GLY A 348 26.40 13.55 11.17
N ALA A 349 25.10 13.30 11.04
CA ALA A 349 24.22 13.04 12.18
C ALA A 349 24.38 11.61 12.72
N THR A 350 24.16 11.43 14.02
CA THR A 350 23.86 10.13 14.61
C THR A 350 22.36 9.99 14.73
N VAL A 351 21.78 9.01 14.04
CA VAL A 351 20.32 8.79 14.01
C VAL A 351 19.91 7.78 15.06
N GLN A 352 18.96 8.15 15.91
CA GLN A 352 18.21 7.24 16.78
C GLN A 352 16.73 7.26 16.37
N ALA A 353 16.11 6.08 16.22
CA ALA A 353 14.79 5.97 15.64
C ALA A 353 13.88 5.04 16.46
N PHE A 354 12.59 5.32 16.39
CA PHE A 354 11.55 4.46 16.92
C PHE A 354 10.35 4.41 15.95
N ASP A 355 9.84 3.20 15.75
CA ASP A 355 8.57 2.95 15.05
C ASP A 355 7.83 1.84 15.80
N PRO A 356 6.52 1.98 16.08
CA PRO A 356 5.76 0.98 16.84
C PRO A 356 5.77 -0.44 16.26
N VAL A 357 5.94 -0.58 14.93
CA VAL A 357 5.74 -1.84 14.21
C VAL A 357 6.88 -2.18 13.25
N ALA A 358 7.42 -1.19 12.52
CA ALA A 358 8.26 -1.42 11.34
C ALA A 358 9.77 -1.59 11.65
N MET A 359 10.24 -1.47 12.90
CA MET A 359 11.68 -1.48 13.22
C MET A 359 12.41 -2.70 12.68
N LYS A 360 11.81 -3.89 12.81
CA LYS A 360 12.42 -5.15 12.35
C LYS A 360 12.64 -5.18 10.81
N GLU A 361 11.72 -4.63 10.06
CA GLU A 361 11.86 -4.52 8.60
C GLU A 361 12.82 -3.38 8.23
N ALA A 362 12.79 -2.28 8.98
CA ALA A 362 13.68 -1.13 8.79
C ALA A 362 15.16 -1.48 9.05
N GLU A 363 15.47 -2.30 10.07
CA GLU A 363 16.83 -2.77 10.38
C GLU A 363 17.51 -3.46 9.20
N ARG A 364 16.74 -4.10 8.31
CA ARG A 364 17.25 -4.79 7.13
C ARG A 364 17.64 -3.83 6.00
N LEU A 365 17.11 -2.61 6.04
CA LEU A 365 17.21 -1.64 4.95
C LEU A 365 18.07 -0.41 5.32
N LEU A 366 18.15 -0.08 6.60
CA LEU A 366 18.82 1.11 7.14
C LEU A 366 19.95 0.68 8.08
N SER A 367 21.18 0.99 7.68
CA SER A 367 22.37 0.77 8.51
C SER A 367 22.64 1.95 9.45
N ASP A 368 23.43 1.69 10.50
CA ASP A 368 23.93 2.71 11.43
C ASP A 368 22.83 3.54 12.13
N VAL A 369 21.66 2.95 12.33
CA VAL A 369 20.54 3.53 13.10
C VAL A 369 20.52 2.92 14.47
N LYS A 370 20.45 3.75 15.51
CA LYS A 370 20.22 3.30 16.86
C LYS A 370 18.71 3.13 17.08
N TRP A 371 18.25 1.89 17.08
CA TRP A 371 16.85 1.56 17.33
C TRP A 371 16.51 1.66 18.82
N MET A 372 15.43 2.36 19.12
CA MET A 372 15.02 2.67 20.49
C MET A 372 13.72 1.94 20.84
N ASN A 373 13.50 1.66 22.12
CA ASN A 373 12.36 0.85 22.56
C ASN A 373 11.04 1.64 22.67
N ASP A 374 11.10 2.96 22.73
CA ASP A 374 9.94 3.84 22.81
C ASP A 374 10.27 5.25 22.28
N THR A 375 9.23 6.06 22.14
CA THR A 375 9.30 7.45 21.67
C THR A 375 10.23 8.33 22.51
N TYR A 376 10.16 8.23 23.83
CA TYR A 376 10.95 9.09 24.74
C TYR A 376 12.42 8.66 24.78
N ALA A 377 12.70 7.36 24.67
CA ALA A 377 14.07 6.87 24.50
C ALA A 377 14.69 7.39 23.19
N ALA A 378 13.89 7.50 22.11
CA ALA A 378 14.34 8.08 20.85
C ALA A 378 14.64 9.59 20.97
N LEU A 379 13.94 10.30 21.84
CA LEU A 379 14.14 11.74 22.08
C LEU A 379 15.33 12.06 22.98
N ALA A 380 15.84 11.08 23.75
CA ALA A 380 16.89 11.32 24.75
C ALA A 380 18.19 11.87 24.12
N ASP A 381 18.63 13.03 24.63
CA ASP A 381 19.79 13.79 24.16
C ASP A 381 19.73 14.21 22.67
N ALA A 382 18.58 14.15 22.03
CA ALA A 382 18.43 14.56 20.63
C ALA A 382 18.52 16.07 20.48
N SER A 383 19.26 16.55 19.48
CA SER A 383 19.35 17.97 19.11
C SER A 383 18.19 18.42 18.23
N VAL A 384 17.52 17.48 17.56
CA VAL A 384 16.33 17.70 16.75
C VAL A 384 15.54 16.40 16.66
N ALA A 385 14.23 16.49 16.73
CA ALA A 385 13.31 15.39 16.45
C ALA A 385 12.58 15.62 15.13
N VAL A 386 12.39 14.58 14.35
CA VAL A 386 11.60 14.62 13.09
C VAL A 386 10.52 13.54 13.10
N ILE A 387 9.30 13.91 12.72
CA ILE A 387 8.18 13.00 12.54
C ILE A 387 8.07 12.66 11.06
N LEU A 388 8.35 11.39 10.71
CA LEU A 388 8.25 10.89 9.35
C LEU A 388 6.97 10.09 9.10
N THR A 389 6.38 9.51 10.15
CA THR A 389 5.13 8.74 10.06
C THR A 389 4.17 9.19 11.16
N GLU A 390 2.91 9.41 10.80
CA GLU A 390 1.89 10.00 11.67
C GLU A 390 1.20 8.97 12.58
N TRP A 391 1.96 8.15 13.32
CA TRP A 391 1.42 7.21 14.29
C TRP A 391 0.59 7.93 15.38
N ASN A 392 -0.49 7.30 15.84
CA ASN A 392 -1.36 7.89 16.88
C ASN A 392 -0.59 8.18 18.17
N GLU A 393 0.37 7.34 18.51
CA GLU A 393 1.25 7.52 19.67
C GLU A 393 1.97 8.87 19.65
N PHE A 394 2.45 9.29 18.49
CA PHE A 394 3.18 10.56 18.36
C PHE A 394 2.26 11.79 18.47
N ARG A 395 0.95 11.64 18.28
CA ARG A 395 -0.03 12.74 18.43
C ARG A 395 -0.29 13.12 19.88
N SER A 396 0.06 12.25 20.82
CA SER A 396 -0.18 12.44 22.27
C SER A 396 1.11 12.60 23.07
N LEU A 397 2.16 13.20 22.48
CA LEU A 397 3.42 13.47 23.17
C LEU A 397 3.20 14.38 24.37
N ASP A 398 3.76 13.99 25.52
CA ASP A 398 3.98 14.90 26.64
C ASP A 398 5.17 15.81 26.29
N PHE A 399 4.86 17.03 25.86
CA PHE A 399 5.87 17.99 25.41
C PHE A 399 6.80 18.44 26.53
N ALA A 400 6.35 18.54 27.78
CA ALA A 400 7.19 18.90 28.91
C ALA A 400 8.24 17.80 29.19
N ARG A 401 7.82 16.55 29.16
CA ARG A 401 8.72 15.40 29.27
C ARG A 401 9.68 15.32 28.07
N ALA A 402 9.16 15.46 26.86
CA ALA A 402 9.98 15.43 25.65
C ALA A 402 11.06 16.53 25.68
N GLN A 403 10.71 17.75 26.05
CA GLN A 403 11.63 18.86 26.19
C GLN A 403 12.73 18.58 27.24
N SER A 404 12.37 18.01 28.37
CA SER A 404 13.33 17.70 29.43
C SER A 404 14.37 16.62 29.07
N LEU A 405 14.06 15.77 28.07
CA LEU A 405 14.93 14.70 27.60
C LEU A 405 15.84 15.13 26.43
N MET A 406 15.44 16.10 25.65
CA MET A 406 16.18 16.53 24.46
C MET A 406 17.32 17.51 24.80
N ALA A 407 18.40 17.44 24.05
CA ALA A 407 19.48 18.44 24.14
C ALA A 407 19.05 19.83 23.63
N SER A 408 18.14 19.86 22.66
CA SER A 408 17.50 21.08 22.16
C SER A 408 16.05 20.76 21.74
N PRO A 409 15.06 21.59 22.15
CA PRO A 409 13.66 21.33 21.86
C PRO A 409 13.29 21.78 20.44
N ILE A 410 13.83 21.12 19.42
CA ILE A 410 13.55 21.36 18.01
C ILE A 410 12.75 20.20 17.46
N LEU A 411 11.55 20.48 16.90
CA LEU A 411 10.66 19.48 16.33
C LEU A 411 10.30 19.82 14.89
N VAL A 412 10.63 18.93 13.98
CA VAL A 412 10.28 19.00 12.55
C VAL A 412 9.15 18.02 12.27
N ASP A 413 7.97 18.53 12.03
CA ASP A 413 6.77 17.75 11.78
C ASP A 413 6.48 17.68 10.29
N LEU A 414 6.99 16.64 9.62
CA LEU A 414 6.79 16.44 8.19
C LEU A 414 5.40 15.85 7.86
N ARG A 415 4.59 15.58 8.88
CA ARG A 415 3.23 15.00 8.74
C ARG A 415 2.12 15.94 9.18
N ASN A 416 2.46 17.13 9.63
CA ASN A 416 1.47 18.13 10.07
C ASN A 416 0.48 17.60 11.12
N ILE A 417 0.98 16.80 12.08
CA ILE A 417 0.11 16.17 13.09
C ILE A 417 -0.26 17.11 14.24
N TYR A 418 0.46 18.22 14.41
CA TYR A 418 0.18 19.20 15.48
C TYR A 418 -0.35 20.52 14.93
N ASN A 419 -1.11 21.21 15.76
CA ASN A 419 -1.54 22.58 15.50
C ASN A 419 -0.39 23.56 15.82
N PRO A 420 0.10 24.39 14.88
CA PRO A 420 1.19 25.34 15.15
C PRO A 420 0.90 26.31 16.29
N ASN A 421 -0.35 26.74 16.46
CA ASN A 421 -0.73 27.67 17.53
C ASN A 421 -0.62 27.04 18.93
N GLU A 422 -0.86 25.73 19.03
CA GLU A 422 -0.67 25.00 20.29
C GLU A 422 0.82 24.79 20.57
N MET A 423 1.62 24.58 19.54
CA MET A 423 3.06 24.37 19.66
C MET A 423 3.83 25.60 20.19
N VAL A 424 3.32 26.82 19.98
CA VAL A 424 3.94 28.06 20.50
C VAL A 424 4.14 28.00 22.01
N ASN A 425 3.22 27.38 22.74
CA ASN A 425 3.24 27.35 24.20
C ASN A 425 3.98 26.13 24.77
N THR A 426 4.52 25.26 23.93
CA THR A 426 5.20 24.02 24.37
C THR A 426 6.69 24.19 24.64
N GLY A 427 7.26 25.35 24.26
CA GLY A 427 8.70 25.63 24.35
C GLY A 427 9.53 24.95 23.22
N PHE A 428 8.89 24.32 22.25
CA PHE A 428 9.57 23.77 21.07
C PHE A 428 9.74 24.82 19.97
N SER A 429 10.92 24.81 19.33
CA SER A 429 11.12 25.37 17.99
C SER A 429 10.46 24.41 17.00
N TYR A 430 9.25 24.74 16.59
CA TYR A 430 8.41 23.85 15.76
C TYR A 430 8.42 24.28 14.29
N THR A 431 8.67 23.32 13.41
CA THR A 431 8.60 23.49 11.94
C THR A 431 7.72 22.42 11.35
N SER A 432 6.85 22.82 10.43
CA SER A 432 5.93 21.92 9.74
C SER A 432 5.91 22.20 8.22
N ILE A 433 5.06 21.51 7.46
CA ILE A 433 4.98 21.66 6.01
C ILE A 433 3.84 22.62 5.63
N GLY A 434 4.14 23.60 4.78
CA GLY A 434 3.12 24.45 4.12
C GLY A 434 2.47 25.49 5.03
N ARG A 435 3.15 25.91 6.10
CA ARG A 435 2.63 26.92 7.04
C ARG A 435 3.70 27.47 7.95
#